data_8d6242c5b0caf947df7733bbca9dfe70
#
_entry.id   8d6242c5b0caf947df7733bbca9dfe70
#
_cell.length_a   1.000
_cell.length_b   1.000
_cell.length_c   1.000
_cell.angle_alpha   90.00
_cell.angle_beta   90.00
_cell.angle_gamma   90.00
#
_symmetry.space_group_name_H-M   'P 1'
#
loop_
_entity.id
_entity.type
_entity.pdbx_description
1 polymer ?
#
loop_
_entity_poly.entity_id
_entity_poly.type
_entity_poly.pdbx_seq_one_letter_code
_entity_poly.pdbx_strand_id
1 'polypeptide(L)'
;MLNLEYPNFEKKSLDELELKLSEPIKKINIRGKKKEFFTKAGKILSIILPIEPNTGSSNQQFNALWLSPDEWLVYFNEENNNIYNKLFNEISRLNFGSIVDVSNQWICINIKGKKTFDLLSSGSPFNFNNFKNTINSVTQTLLNHTDVIIHHTEINEINLFVRRSFSEDLWLWIKDSARFI
;
A
#
# COMPACT_ATOMS: atom_id res chain seq x y z
N MET A 1 -20.75 -0.08 -16.03
CA MET A 1 -19.72 -0.05 -14.97
C MET A 1 -20.47 -0.07 -13.65
N LEU A 2 -20.20 -1.06 -12.80
CA LEU A 2 -20.69 -1.01 -11.42
C LEU A 2 -20.02 0.19 -10.73
N ASN A 3 -20.79 1.18 -10.32
CA ASN A 3 -20.32 2.23 -9.42
C ASN A 3 -20.09 1.56 -8.05
N LEU A 4 -18.89 1.07 -7.84
CA LEU A 4 -18.46 0.57 -6.56
C LEU A 4 -18.18 1.79 -5.67
N GLU A 5 -19.13 2.12 -4.78
CA GLU A 5 -18.88 3.15 -3.77
C GLU A 5 -17.67 2.77 -2.92
N TYR A 6 -16.79 3.73 -2.69
CA TYR A 6 -15.66 3.54 -1.78
C TYR A 6 -16.20 3.39 -0.35
N PRO A 7 -15.71 2.45 0.47
CA PRO A 7 -16.20 2.29 1.83
C PRO A 7 -16.07 3.60 2.60
N ASN A 8 -17.06 3.95 3.37
CA ASN A 8 -17.03 5.14 4.23
C ASN A 8 -16.83 4.68 5.68
N PHE A 9 -15.58 4.63 6.12
CA PHE A 9 -15.25 4.34 7.51
C PHE A 9 -15.04 5.65 8.27
N GLU A 10 -15.79 5.86 9.35
CA GLU A 10 -15.59 7.03 10.20
C GLU A 10 -14.19 7.04 10.81
N LYS A 11 -13.48 8.18 10.67
CA LYS A 11 -12.21 8.40 11.33
C LYS A 11 -12.36 8.15 12.83
N LYS A 12 -11.43 7.38 13.42
CA LYS A 12 -11.36 7.11 14.84
C LYS A 12 -10.08 7.69 15.41
N SER A 13 -10.21 8.56 16.42
CA SER A 13 -9.09 9.07 17.22
C SER A 13 -9.19 8.50 18.63
N LEU A 14 -8.14 7.87 19.10
CA LEU A 14 -7.92 7.36 20.43
C LEU A 14 -6.65 8.05 20.96
N ASP A 15 -6.40 8.03 22.29
CA ASP A 15 -5.35 8.82 22.92
C ASP A 15 -3.98 8.76 22.24
N GLU A 16 -3.57 7.59 21.71
CA GLU A 16 -2.28 7.40 21.06
C GLU A 16 -2.39 6.74 19.67
N LEU A 17 -3.60 6.71 19.10
CA LEU A 17 -3.88 6.15 17.76
C LEU A 17 -4.88 6.98 16.97
N GLU A 18 -4.59 7.21 15.74
CA GLU A 18 -5.50 7.72 14.72
C GLU A 18 -5.70 6.67 13.64
N LEU A 19 -6.94 6.31 13.40
CA LEU A 19 -7.36 5.36 12.38
C LEU A 19 -8.22 6.10 11.36
N LYS A 20 -7.84 6.06 10.10
CA LYS A 20 -8.64 6.66 9.03
C LYS A 20 -8.56 5.84 7.75
N LEU A 21 -9.63 5.89 6.97
CA LEU A 21 -9.57 5.47 5.60
C LEU A 21 -8.76 6.51 4.83
N SER A 22 -7.76 6.08 4.05
CA SER A 22 -7.11 6.99 3.13
C SER A 22 -8.10 7.43 2.06
N GLU A 23 -8.02 8.70 1.65
CA GLU A 23 -8.77 9.19 0.51
C GLU A 23 -8.54 8.30 -0.71
N PRO A 24 -9.49 8.31 -1.68
CA PRO A 24 -9.31 7.51 -2.88
C PRO A 24 -7.95 7.78 -3.52
N ILE A 25 -7.11 6.76 -3.53
CA ILE A 25 -5.79 6.79 -4.14
C ILE A 25 -5.76 5.82 -5.31
N LYS A 26 -5.07 6.21 -6.38
CA LYS A 26 -4.81 5.34 -7.50
C LYS A 26 -3.83 4.25 -7.08
N LYS A 27 -4.16 3.00 -7.39
CA LYS A 27 -3.30 1.85 -7.13
C LYS A 27 -3.15 1.06 -8.41
N ILE A 28 -1.93 0.84 -8.82
CA ILE A 28 -1.58 0.08 -10.02
C ILE A 28 -0.59 -1.03 -9.67
N ASN A 29 -0.83 -2.19 -10.23
CA ASN A 29 0.12 -3.28 -10.19
C ASN A 29 0.94 -3.25 -11.48
N ILE A 30 2.27 -3.20 -11.36
CA ILE A 30 3.19 -3.25 -12.49
C ILE A 30 4.09 -4.48 -12.37
N ARG A 31 4.30 -5.17 -13.49
CA ARG A 31 5.17 -6.36 -13.55
C ARG A 31 6.12 -6.30 -14.73
N GLY A 32 7.35 -6.77 -14.47
CA GLY A 32 8.38 -6.86 -15.52
C GLY A 32 9.76 -7.20 -14.97
N LYS A 33 10.64 -7.72 -15.82
CA LYS A 33 11.95 -8.26 -15.39
C LYS A 33 13.16 -7.62 -16.06
N LYS A 34 12.99 -6.97 -17.23
CA LYS A 34 14.12 -6.49 -18.01
C LYS A 34 14.51 -5.06 -17.64
N LYS A 35 15.80 -4.75 -17.84
CA LYS A 35 16.36 -3.41 -17.59
C LYS A 35 15.54 -2.29 -18.27
N GLU A 36 15.03 -2.53 -19.47
CA GLU A 36 14.20 -1.56 -20.18
C GLU A 36 12.90 -1.23 -19.44
N PHE A 37 12.25 -2.25 -18.84
CA PHE A 37 11.07 -2.06 -17.99
C PHE A 37 11.39 -1.13 -16.81
N PHE A 38 12.46 -1.45 -16.06
CA PHE A 38 12.88 -0.63 -14.92
C PHE A 38 13.19 0.81 -15.33
N THR A 39 13.89 0.98 -16.46
CA THR A 39 14.25 2.30 -16.97
C THR A 39 13.01 3.11 -17.36
N LYS A 40 12.05 2.51 -18.06
CA LYS A 40 10.82 3.21 -18.49
C LYS A 40 9.90 3.53 -17.31
N ALA A 41 9.63 2.55 -16.45
CA ALA A 41 8.79 2.76 -15.28
C ALA A 41 9.41 3.79 -14.33
N GLY A 42 10.71 3.65 -14.01
CA GLY A 42 11.42 4.57 -13.15
C GLY A 42 11.48 6.01 -13.68
N LYS A 43 11.67 6.18 -15.00
CA LYS A 43 11.66 7.50 -15.64
C LYS A 43 10.30 8.19 -15.56
N ILE A 44 9.20 7.44 -15.73
CA ILE A 44 7.84 8.00 -15.69
C ILE A 44 7.43 8.36 -14.24
N LEU A 45 7.76 7.48 -13.30
CA LEU A 45 7.44 7.66 -11.89
C LEU A 45 8.43 8.58 -11.15
N SER A 46 9.58 8.86 -11.76
CA SER A 46 10.71 9.55 -11.10
C SER A 46 11.13 8.87 -9.79
N ILE A 47 11.06 7.52 -9.78
CA ILE A 47 11.44 6.66 -8.65
C ILE A 47 12.32 5.52 -9.19
N ILE A 48 13.30 5.12 -8.40
CA ILE A 48 13.98 3.83 -8.62
C ILE A 48 13.08 2.75 -8.02
N LEU A 49 12.59 1.82 -8.84
CA LEU A 49 11.80 0.70 -8.34
C LEU A 49 12.66 -0.13 -7.37
N PRO A 50 12.14 -0.45 -6.17
CA PRO A 50 12.88 -1.23 -5.20
C PRO A 50 13.14 -2.66 -5.74
N ILE A 51 14.36 -3.16 -5.56
CA ILE A 51 14.77 -4.50 -5.98
C ILE A 51 15.00 -5.44 -4.78
N GLU A 52 15.22 -4.85 -3.61
CA GLU A 52 15.39 -5.62 -2.38
C GLU A 52 14.01 -6.04 -1.83
N PRO A 53 13.86 -7.28 -1.36
CA PRO A 53 12.62 -7.75 -0.74
C PRO A 53 12.19 -6.88 0.44
N ASN A 54 10.88 -6.72 0.58
CA ASN A 54 10.26 -6.00 1.69
C ASN A 54 10.65 -4.52 1.80
N THR A 55 10.99 -3.88 0.69
CA THR A 55 11.30 -2.46 0.62
C THR A 55 10.34 -1.70 -0.27
N GLY A 56 10.23 -0.41 -0.03
CA GLY A 56 9.54 0.55 -0.87
C GLY A 56 10.46 1.65 -1.33
N SER A 57 10.05 2.38 -2.33
CA SER A 57 10.65 3.64 -2.77
C SER A 57 9.56 4.68 -2.90
N SER A 58 9.81 5.88 -2.39
CA SER A 58 8.83 6.96 -2.38
C SER A 58 9.42 8.28 -2.86
N ASN A 59 8.61 9.11 -3.47
CA ASN A 59 8.85 10.53 -3.67
C ASN A 59 7.60 11.31 -3.27
N GLN A 60 7.53 12.60 -3.54
CA GLN A 60 6.40 13.46 -3.17
C GLN A 60 5.05 13.04 -3.80
N GLN A 61 5.07 12.30 -4.91
CA GLN A 61 3.88 11.96 -5.68
C GLN A 61 3.58 10.46 -5.70
N PHE A 62 4.59 9.61 -5.67
CA PHE A 62 4.47 8.17 -5.92
C PHE A 62 5.11 7.35 -4.82
N ASN A 63 4.50 6.21 -4.55
CA ASN A 63 5.06 5.17 -3.71
C ASN A 63 5.08 3.86 -4.51
N ALA A 64 6.21 3.18 -4.56
CA ALA A 64 6.38 1.88 -5.21
C ALA A 64 6.78 0.85 -4.15
N LEU A 65 5.95 -0.16 -3.95
CA LEU A 65 6.13 -1.22 -2.97
C LEU A 65 6.57 -2.51 -3.67
N TRP A 66 7.67 -3.10 -3.23
CA TRP A 66 8.11 -4.41 -3.70
C TRP A 66 7.15 -5.50 -3.23
N LEU A 67 6.57 -6.27 -4.13
CA LEU A 67 5.72 -7.41 -3.81
C LEU A 67 6.40 -8.75 -4.15
N SER A 68 7.14 -8.78 -5.26
CA SER A 68 7.92 -9.93 -5.69
C SER A 68 9.07 -9.47 -6.60
N PRO A 69 10.00 -10.34 -6.99
CA PRO A 69 11.13 -9.97 -7.85
C PRO A 69 10.76 -9.31 -9.19
N ASP A 70 9.52 -9.44 -9.60
CA ASP A 70 9.01 -8.89 -10.87
C ASP A 70 7.67 -8.16 -10.71
N GLU A 71 7.29 -7.77 -9.48
CA GLU A 71 5.98 -7.19 -9.21
C GLU A 71 6.05 -6.08 -8.17
N TRP A 72 5.39 -4.94 -8.46
CA TRP A 72 5.29 -3.78 -7.58
C TRP A 72 3.86 -3.29 -7.51
N LEU A 73 3.42 -2.91 -6.31
CA LEU A 73 2.25 -2.07 -6.12
C LEU A 73 2.70 -0.61 -6.11
N VAL A 74 2.24 0.17 -7.06
CA VAL A 74 2.47 1.62 -7.10
C VAL A 74 1.18 2.32 -6.72
N TYR A 75 1.25 3.27 -5.78
CA TYR A 75 0.09 4.07 -5.40
C TYR A 75 0.41 5.56 -5.31
N PHE A 76 -0.61 6.39 -5.61
CA PHE A 76 -0.49 7.84 -5.68
C PHE A 76 -1.87 8.51 -5.64
N ASN A 77 -1.95 9.82 -5.41
CA ASN A 77 -3.21 10.57 -5.42
C ASN A 77 -3.83 10.61 -6.82
N GLU A 78 -5.16 10.51 -6.88
CA GLU A 78 -5.92 10.40 -8.16
C GLU A 78 -5.75 11.60 -9.10
N GLU A 79 -5.33 12.76 -8.63
CA GLU A 79 -5.09 13.95 -9.45
C GLU A 79 -4.11 13.71 -10.61
N ASN A 80 -3.32 12.65 -10.53
CA ASN A 80 -2.32 12.25 -11.52
C ASN A 80 -2.82 11.19 -12.54
N ASN A 81 -4.10 11.19 -12.91
CA ASN A 81 -4.69 10.19 -13.82
C ASN A 81 -3.95 10.00 -15.15
N ASN A 82 -3.28 11.04 -15.67
CA ASN A 82 -2.48 10.95 -16.89
C ASN A 82 -1.27 10.00 -16.77
N ILE A 83 -0.79 9.75 -15.57
CA ILE A 83 0.36 8.86 -15.30
C ILE A 83 0.03 7.41 -15.61
N TYR A 84 -1.17 6.93 -15.23
CA TYR A 84 -1.58 5.57 -15.58
C TYR A 84 -1.55 5.36 -17.10
N ASN A 85 -2.15 6.27 -17.88
CA ASN A 85 -2.19 6.16 -19.34
C ASN A 85 -0.78 6.20 -19.95
N LYS A 86 0.10 7.04 -19.41
CA LYS A 86 1.50 7.12 -19.83
C LYS A 86 2.26 5.84 -19.55
N LEU A 87 2.14 5.31 -18.35
CA LEU A 87 2.73 4.01 -17.96
C LEU A 87 2.17 2.89 -18.82
N PHE A 88 0.85 2.83 -18.99
CA PHE A 88 0.20 1.82 -19.79
C PHE A 88 0.72 1.82 -21.24
N ASN A 89 0.78 2.98 -21.88
CA ASN A 89 1.25 3.10 -23.26
C ASN A 89 2.72 2.71 -23.45
N GLU A 90 3.57 3.00 -22.46
CA GLU A 90 5.00 2.68 -22.53
C GLU A 90 5.30 1.21 -22.17
N ILE A 91 4.60 0.68 -21.15
CA ILE A 91 4.83 -0.69 -20.66
C ILE A 91 4.12 -1.72 -21.55
N SER A 92 2.90 -1.45 -22.02
CA SER A 92 2.17 -2.38 -22.88
C SER A 92 2.85 -2.63 -24.24
N ARG A 93 3.72 -1.71 -24.69
CA ARG A 93 4.57 -1.89 -25.87
C ARG A 93 5.74 -2.85 -25.62
N LEU A 94 6.00 -3.17 -24.35
CA LEU A 94 7.03 -4.13 -23.99
C LEU A 94 6.40 -5.52 -23.93
N ASN A 95 6.89 -6.46 -24.73
CA ASN A 95 6.40 -7.84 -24.72
C ASN A 95 6.70 -8.61 -23.42
N PHE A 96 7.27 -7.95 -22.40
CA PHE A 96 7.73 -8.53 -21.16
C PHE A 96 7.34 -7.66 -19.93
N GLY A 97 6.37 -6.79 -20.08
CA GLY A 97 5.83 -5.96 -19.01
C GLY A 97 4.30 -5.94 -19.00
N SER A 98 3.71 -5.78 -17.84
CA SER A 98 2.26 -5.60 -17.70
C SER A 98 1.95 -4.53 -16.66
N ILE A 99 0.79 -3.92 -16.82
CA ILE A 99 0.24 -2.92 -15.91
C ILE A 99 -1.25 -3.16 -15.75
N VAL A 100 -1.72 -3.16 -14.52
CA VAL A 100 -3.13 -3.36 -14.18
C VAL A 100 -3.57 -2.33 -13.16
N ASP A 101 -4.71 -1.67 -13.42
CA ASP A 101 -5.36 -0.82 -12.43
C ASP A 101 -6.05 -1.71 -11.37
N VAL A 102 -5.58 -1.60 -10.14
CA VAL A 102 -6.09 -2.35 -8.98
C VAL A 102 -6.71 -1.42 -7.92
N SER A 103 -7.04 -0.17 -8.30
CA SER A 103 -7.57 0.85 -7.38
C SER A 103 -8.82 0.39 -6.65
N ASN A 104 -9.71 -0.31 -7.34
CA ASN A 104 -10.94 -0.84 -6.75
C ASN A 104 -10.76 -2.18 -6.01
N GLN A 105 -9.61 -2.81 -6.14
CA GLN A 105 -9.33 -4.11 -5.53
C GLN A 105 -8.83 -3.97 -4.09
N TRP A 106 -8.12 -2.88 -3.80
CA TRP A 106 -7.49 -2.62 -2.53
C TRP A 106 -8.08 -1.40 -1.84
N ILE A 107 -8.32 -1.52 -0.54
CA ILE A 107 -8.63 -0.41 0.35
C ILE A 107 -7.36 -0.08 1.13
N CYS A 108 -7.09 1.21 1.32
CA CYS A 108 -5.97 1.69 2.10
C CYS A 108 -6.47 2.28 3.42
N ILE A 109 -6.02 1.71 4.53
CA ILE A 109 -6.26 2.20 5.89
C ILE A 109 -4.97 2.82 6.38
N ASN A 110 -5.01 4.09 6.78
CA ASN A 110 -3.88 4.75 7.42
C ASN A 110 -4.03 4.62 8.94
N ILE A 111 -2.96 4.18 9.58
CA ILE A 111 -2.85 4.03 11.04
C ILE A 111 -1.66 4.85 11.51
N LYS A 112 -1.88 5.77 12.45
CA LYS A 112 -0.86 6.68 12.96
C LYS A 112 -0.93 6.80 14.48
N GLY A 113 0.21 6.81 15.13
CA GLY A 113 0.33 7.03 16.58
C GLY A 113 1.31 6.07 17.25
N LYS A 114 1.64 6.33 18.50
CA LYS A 114 2.66 5.57 19.25
C LYS A 114 2.31 4.09 19.41
N LYS A 115 1.02 3.77 19.43
CA LYS A 115 0.49 2.40 19.60
C LYS A 115 0.29 1.64 18.28
N THR A 116 0.70 2.22 17.13
CA THR A 116 0.52 1.61 15.82
C THR A 116 1.10 0.20 15.75
N PHE A 117 2.32 0.00 16.20
CA PHE A 117 2.98 -1.31 16.12
C PHE A 117 2.51 -2.30 17.20
N ASP A 118 2.01 -1.80 18.35
CA ASP A 118 1.38 -2.65 19.36
C ASP A 118 0.07 -3.22 18.80
N LEU A 119 -0.73 -2.38 18.14
CA LEU A 119 -1.94 -2.81 17.43
C LEU A 119 -1.66 -3.86 16.35
N LEU A 120 -0.67 -3.63 15.50
CA LEU A 120 -0.30 -4.59 14.46
C LEU A 120 0.19 -5.91 15.07
N SER A 121 0.99 -5.86 16.12
CA SER A 121 1.53 -7.05 16.79
C SER A 121 0.48 -7.88 17.51
N SER A 122 -0.66 -7.28 17.88
CA SER A 122 -1.75 -8.01 18.55
C SER A 122 -2.49 -8.97 17.62
N GLY A 123 -2.43 -8.76 16.30
CA GLY A 123 -3.16 -9.57 15.33
C GLY A 123 -2.32 -10.14 14.18
N SER A 124 -1.00 -9.91 14.18
CA SER A 124 -0.10 -10.37 13.12
C SER A 124 0.99 -11.29 13.65
N PRO A 125 1.32 -12.38 12.93
CA PRO A 125 2.47 -13.21 13.26
C PRO A 125 3.82 -12.58 12.89
N PHE A 126 3.81 -11.42 12.21
CA PHE A 126 5.02 -10.74 11.76
C PHE A 126 5.72 -10.01 12.89
N ASN A 127 7.06 -10.11 12.93
CA ASN A 127 7.86 -9.39 13.91
C ASN A 127 8.18 -7.97 13.44
N PHE A 128 7.55 -6.97 14.03
CA PHE A 128 7.69 -5.56 13.65
C PHE A 128 8.93 -4.87 14.25
N ASN A 129 9.78 -5.54 15.04
CA ASN A 129 10.90 -4.89 15.75
C ASN A 129 11.89 -4.16 14.84
N ASN A 130 12.28 -4.77 13.73
CA ASN A 130 13.13 -4.11 12.73
C ASN A 130 12.32 -3.20 11.79
N PHE A 131 11.12 -3.63 11.43
CA PHE A 131 10.22 -2.92 10.54
C PHE A 131 9.91 -1.50 11.03
N LYS A 132 9.58 -1.33 12.30
CA LYS A 132 9.26 -0.03 12.91
C LYS A 132 10.39 0.99 12.92
N ASN A 133 11.63 0.55 12.71
CA ASN A 133 12.82 1.40 12.71
C ASN A 133 13.26 1.81 11.31
N THR A 134 12.62 1.30 10.25
CA THR A 134 13.04 1.53 8.87
C THR A 134 11.88 2.10 8.06
N ILE A 135 11.93 3.37 7.74
CA ILE A 135 10.97 4.03 6.85
C ILE A 135 11.03 3.40 5.45
N ASN A 136 9.91 3.36 4.74
CA ASN A 136 9.72 2.67 3.47
C ASN A 136 9.88 1.14 3.53
N SER A 137 9.89 0.54 4.72
CA SER A 137 9.73 -0.92 4.84
C SER A 137 8.35 -1.36 4.38
N VAL A 138 8.32 -2.50 3.72
CA VAL A 138 7.08 -3.13 3.22
C VAL A 138 7.02 -4.55 3.77
N THR A 139 5.84 -5.02 4.11
CA THR A 139 5.63 -6.44 4.42
C THR A 139 4.29 -6.93 3.89
N GLN A 140 4.24 -8.17 3.47
CA GLN A 140 3.03 -8.91 3.15
C GLN A 140 2.84 -9.94 4.26
N THR A 141 1.76 -9.82 5.01
CA THR A 141 1.51 -10.66 6.19
C THR A 141 0.01 -10.83 6.43
N LEU A 142 -0.33 -11.53 7.49
CA LEU A 142 -1.71 -11.60 7.99
C LEU A 142 -1.93 -10.56 9.10
N LEU A 143 -3.13 -9.97 9.12
CA LEU A 143 -3.66 -9.25 10.25
C LEU A 143 -5.08 -9.75 10.51
N ASN A 144 -5.33 -10.32 11.69
CA ASN A 144 -6.59 -11.00 12.02
C ASN A 144 -7.04 -12.00 10.93
N HIS A 145 -6.14 -12.91 10.52
CA HIS A 145 -6.34 -13.92 9.46
C HIS A 145 -6.59 -13.36 8.04
N THR A 146 -6.49 -12.05 7.84
CA THR A 146 -6.68 -11.40 6.54
C THR A 146 -5.33 -11.02 5.94
N ASP A 147 -5.12 -11.33 4.66
CA ASP A 147 -3.92 -10.92 3.92
C ASP A 147 -3.87 -9.40 3.77
N VAL A 148 -2.76 -8.82 4.17
CA VAL A 148 -2.50 -7.38 4.09
C VAL A 148 -1.12 -7.08 3.53
N ILE A 149 -0.99 -5.90 2.89
CA ILE A 149 0.29 -5.28 2.58
C ILE A 149 0.43 -4.08 3.51
N ILE A 150 1.54 -3.98 4.23
CA ILE A 150 1.81 -2.88 5.16
C ILE A 150 3.01 -2.10 4.64
N HIS A 151 2.87 -0.80 4.49
CA HIS A 151 3.92 0.14 4.13
C HIS A 151 4.17 1.11 5.29
N HIS A 152 5.39 1.12 5.81
CA HIS A 152 5.83 2.05 6.85
C HIS A 152 6.18 3.39 6.20
N THR A 153 5.30 4.37 6.31
CA THR A 153 5.41 5.65 5.60
C THR A 153 6.22 6.69 6.37
N GLU A 154 5.95 6.80 7.67
CA GLU A 154 6.62 7.75 8.58
C GLU A 154 6.74 7.15 9.98
N ILE A 155 7.45 7.83 10.88
CA ILE A 155 7.57 7.40 12.28
C ILE A 155 6.19 7.19 12.88
N ASN A 156 5.92 5.97 13.34
CA ASN A 156 4.63 5.56 13.92
C ASN A 156 3.43 5.73 12.96
N GLU A 157 3.66 5.72 11.66
CA GLU A 157 2.60 5.81 10.66
C GLU A 157 2.76 4.76 9.58
N ILE A 158 1.67 4.06 9.27
CA ILE A 158 1.64 3.05 8.21
C ILE A 158 0.43 3.25 7.30
N ASN A 159 0.58 2.80 6.05
CA ASN A 159 -0.51 2.52 5.15
C ASN A 159 -0.70 1.00 5.05
N LEU A 160 -1.90 0.54 5.39
CA LEU A 160 -2.30 -0.86 5.34
C LEU A 160 -3.25 -1.07 4.17
N PHE A 161 -2.88 -1.95 3.26
CA PHE A 161 -3.71 -2.32 2.11
C PHE A 161 -4.35 -3.68 2.37
N VAL A 162 -5.66 -3.72 2.25
CA VAL A 162 -6.47 -4.92 2.40
C VAL A 162 -7.39 -5.08 1.19
N ARG A 163 -7.70 -6.33 0.81
CA ARG A 163 -8.69 -6.58 -0.24
C ARG A 163 -10.03 -5.98 0.15
N ARG A 164 -10.69 -5.31 -0.82
CA ARG A 164 -11.97 -4.62 -0.59
C ARG A 164 -13.01 -5.51 0.10
N SER A 165 -13.11 -6.78 -0.28
CA SER A 165 -14.07 -7.73 0.29
C SER A 165 -13.87 -8.02 1.78
N PHE A 166 -12.67 -7.78 2.32
CA PHE A 166 -12.33 -8.00 3.73
C PHE A 166 -12.17 -6.70 4.51
N SER A 167 -12.33 -5.55 3.85
CA SER A 167 -11.97 -4.26 4.44
C SER A 167 -12.87 -3.86 5.61
N GLU A 168 -14.17 -4.20 5.55
CA GLU A 168 -15.12 -3.88 6.61
C GLU A 168 -14.85 -4.71 7.88
N ASP A 169 -14.69 -6.02 7.72
CA ASP A 169 -14.38 -6.91 8.84
C ASP A 169 -13.07 -6.53 9.50
N LEU A 170 -12.03 -6.28 8.69
CA LEU A 170 -10.73 -5.87 9.23
C LEU A 170 -10.80 -4.51 9.90
N TRP A 171 -11.54 -3.54 9.36
CA TRP A 171 -11.75 -2.24 9.99
C TRP A 171 -12.42 -2.34 11.35
N LEU A 172 -13.47 -3.17 11.46
CA LEU A 172 -14.16 -3.40 12.73
C LEU A 172 -13.22 -4.02 13.76
N TRP A 173 -12.43 -5.01 13.36
CA TRP A 173 -11.43 -5.62 14.22
C TRP A 173 -10.36 -4.61 14.69
N ILE A 174 -9.79 -3.82 13.76
CA ILE A 174 -8.80 -2.78 14.08
C ILE A 174 -9.38 -1.79 15.10
N LYS A 175 -10.59 -1.31 14.84
CA LYS A 175 -11.29 -0.33 15.70
C LYS A 175 -11.57 -0.89 17.11
N ASP A 176 -11.90 -2.16 17.21
CA ASP A 176 -12.18 -2.80 18.49
C ASP A 176 -10.89 -3.09 19.25
N SER A 177 -9.90 -3.70 18.60
CA SER A 177 -8.59 -3.99 19.20
C SER A 177 -7.88 -2.75 19.70
N ALA A 178 -7.98 -1.63 18.99
CA ALA A 178 -7.40 -0.35 19.37
C ALA A 178 -7.91 0.22 20.71
N ARG A 179 -9.00 -0.32 21.29
CA ARG A 179 -9.53 0.09 22.60
C ARG A 179 -8.80 -0.58 23.78
N PHE A 180 -8.06 -1.65 23.48
CA PHE A 180 -7.44 -2.50 24.51
C PHE A 180 -5.92 -2.39 24.52
N ILE A 181 -5.34 -1.47 23.75
CA ILE A 181 -3.88 -1.29 23.61
C ILE A 181 -3.38 -0.07 24.35
#